data_8030930eb1695e071e46de0c67a5c8f4
#
_entry.id   8030930eb1695e071e46de0c67a5c8f4
#
_cell.length_a   1.000
_cell.length_b   1.000
_cell.length_c   1.000
_cell.angle_alpha   90.00
_cell.angle_beta   90.00
_cell.angle_gamma   90.00
#
_symmetry.space_group_name_H-M   'P 1'
#
loop_
_entity.id
_entity.type
_entity.pdbx_description
1 polymer ?
#
loop_
_entity_poly.entity_id
_entity_poly.type
_entity_poly.pdbx_seq_one_letter_code
_entity_poly.pdbx_strand_id
1 'polypeptide(L)'
;MNKSVVIIGASGHGKVVADIIKKSGDEVVGFLDDNPHLPKELSGIPVLGTVGDYTKYKDFMFVVAIGNAEIREKIVGQLNCVKWYTAIHPSAVIASIDTNIGEGTVVMANAVVNAGARIGKHCIINTGAVVEHDNQIEDYVHVSVGAKLAGTVSVGKATWIGIGASVSNNLSICGGCMIGAGAVVVKNISEAGTYVGVPAERRLVMISINEKNQGGVCVECNAMPFRNGRCAA
;
A
#
# COMPACT_ATOMS: atom_id res chain seq x y z
N MET A 1 -18.21 21.39 -5.67
CA MET A 1 -17.19 21.61 -6.73
C MET A 1 -16.43 20.32 -6.88
N ASN A 2 -16.28 19.84 -8.11
CA ASN A 2 -15.47 18.65 -8.38
C ASN A 2 -13.99 18.97 -8.09
N LYS A 3 -13.28 18.03 -7.48
CA LYS A 3 -11.85 18.17 -7.21
C LYS A 3 -11.06 17.71 -8.44
N SER A 4 -9.98 18.41 -8.78
CA SER A 4 -9.05 17.99 -9.83
C SER A 4 -7.81 17.39 -9.18
N VAL A 5 -7.43 16.18 -9.60
CA VAL A 5 -6.44 15.34 -8.90
C VAL A 5 -5.33 14.92 -9.85
N VAL A 6 -4.08 15.09 -9.42
CA VAL A 6 -2.88 14.55 -10.06
C VAL A 6 -2.48 13.26 -9.34
N ILE A 7 -2.25 12.20 -10.10
CA ILE A 7 -1.87 10.88 -9.58
C ILE A 7 -0.37 10.68 -9.75
N ILE A 8 0.31 10.28 -8.69
CA ILE A 8 1.72 9.91 -8.75
C ILE A 8 1.84 8.39 -8.86
N GLY A 9 2.38 7.93 -10.00
CA GLY A 9 2.47 6.52 -10.36
C GLY A 9 1.55 6.14 -11.53
N ALA A 10 2.12 6.04 -12.73
CA ALA A 10 1.44 5.69 -13.97
C ALA A 10 1.55 4.18 -14.26
N SER A 11 0.92 3.36 -13.41
CA SER A 11 0.98 1.89 -13.48
C SER A 11 -0.42 1.27 -13.42
N GLY A 12 -0.49 -0.06 -13.27
CA GLY A 12 -1.76 -0.76 -13.05
C GLY A 12 -2.53 -0.22 -11.85
N HIS A 13 -1.82 0.06 -10.74
CA HIS A 13 -2.42 0.66 -9.54
C HIS A 13 -2.89 2.10 -9.80
N GLY A 14 -2.11 2.87 -10.55
CA GLY A 14 -2.50 4.23 -10.96
C GLY A 14 -3.80 4.25 -11.76
N LYS A 15 -4.01 3.28 -12.66
CA LYS A 15 -5.28 3.14 -13.40
C LYS A 15 -6.47 2.88 -12.49
N VAL A 16 -6.29 2.03 -11.47
CA VAL A 16 -7.35 1.75 -10.49
C VAL A 16 -7.69 3.01 -9.68
N VAL A 17 -6.69 3.76 -9.22
CA VAL A 17 -6.91 5.02 -8.51
C VAL A 17 -7.60 6.06 -9.40
N ALA A 18 -7.22 6.15 -10.67
CA ALA A 18 -7.89 7.03 -11.64
C ALA A 18 -9.38 6.68 -11.84
N ASP A 19 -9.70 5.39 -11.89
CA ASP A 19 -11.09 4.92 -11.97
C ASP A 19 -11.90 5.31 -10.71
N ILE A 20 -11.28 5.16 -9.52
CA ILE A 20 -11.90 5.60 -8.25
C ILE A 20 -12.24 7.08 -8.29
N ILE A 21 -11.28 7.93 -8.67
CA ILE A 21 -11.47 9.38 -8.73
C ILE A 21 -12.64 9.74 -9.67
N LYS A 22 -12.65 9.18 -10.88
CA LYS A 22 -13.73 9.40 -11.86
C LYS A 22 -15.09 8.94 -11.35
N LYS A 23 -15.16 7.78 -10.71
CA LYS A 23 -16.40 7.24 -10.13
C LYS A 23 -16.90 8.04 -8.93
N SER A 24 -16.02 8.73 -8.23
CA SER A 24 -16.36 9.66 -7.15
C SER A 24 -16.87 11.01 -7.66
N GLY A 25 -16.91 11.21 -8.99
CA GLY A 25 -17.36 12.46 -9.62
C GLY A 25 -16.28 13.55 -9.67
N ASP A 26 -15.03 13.21 -9.34
CA ASP A 26 -13.88 14.10 -9.41
C ASP A 26 -13.10 13.93 -10.72
N GLU A 27 -12.20 14.86 -11.04
CA GLU A 27 -11.45 14.91 -12.28
C GLU A 27 -10.03 14.40 -12.10
N VAL A 28 -9.55 13.57 -13.05
CA VAL A 28 -8.13 13.19 -13.14
C VAL A 28 -7.43 14.12 -14.11
N VAL A 29 -6.51 14.93 -13.61
CA VAL A 29 -5.68 15.85 -14.40
C VAL A 29 -4.64 15.07 -15.22
N GLY A 30 -4.00 14.09 -14.62
CA GLY A 30 -2.99 13.24 -15.26
C GLY A 30 -2.11 12.51 -14.26
N PHE A 31 -1.09 11.84 -14.81
CA PHE A 31 -0.10 11.10 -14.02
C PHE A 31 1.25 11.84 -14.00
N LEU A 32 1.95 11.75 -12.87
CA LEU A 32 3.38 12.03 -12.75
C LEU A 32 4.10 10.73 -12.42
N ASP A 33 5.19 10.41 -13.15
CA ASP A 33 5.96 9.19 -12.93
C ASP A 33 7.39 9.36 -13.46
N ASP A 34 8.37 8.81 -12.74
CA ASP A 34 9.79 8.93 -13.10
C ASP A 34 10.27 7.87 -14.11
N ASN A 35 9.39 6.96 -14.56
CA ASN A 35 9.74 5.98 -15.57
C ASN A 35 9.80 6.62 -16.97
N PRO A 36 11.00 6.74 -17.59
CA PRO A 36 11.17 7.42 -18.87
C PRO A 36 10.57 6.65 -20.07
N HIS A 37 10.16 5.40 -19.86
CA HIS A 37 9.61 4.54 -20.92
C HIS A 37 8.07 4.54 -20.98
N LEU A 38 7.42 5.41 -20.20
CA LEU A 38 5.97 5.52 -20.24
C LEU A 38 5.49 6.18 -21.54
N PRO A 39 4.33 5.76 -22.06
CA PRO A 39 3.67 6.47 -23.15
C PRO A 39 3.23 7.86 -22.70
N LYS A 40 3.01 8.76 -23.65
CA LYS A 40 2.48 10.11 -23.37
C LYS A 40 1.10 10.08 -22.70
N GLU A 41 0.39 8.97 -22.83
CA GLU A 41 -0.96 8.78 -22.33
C GLU A 41 -1.14 7.34 -21.86
N LEU A 42 -1.79 7.15 -20.71
CA LEU A 42 -2.14 5.84 -20.16
C LEU A 42 -3.66 5.74 -19.99
N SER A 43 -4.32 4.89 -20.78
CA SER A 43 -5.80 4.70 -20.76
C SER A 43 -6.59 6.00 -20.95
N GLY A 44 -6.19 6.88 -21.88
CA GLY A 44 -6.84 8.14 -22.16
C GLY A 44 -6.55 9.24 -21.13
N ILE A 45 -5.56 9.04 -20.26
CA ILE A 45 -5.14 10.02 -19.25
C ILE A 45 -3.69 10.42 -19.53
N PRO A 46 -3.37 11.73 -19.62
CA PRO A 46 -2.03 12.16 -19.96
C PRO A 46 -1.00 11.83 -18.89
N VAL A 47 0.22 11.50 -19.31
CA VAL A 47 1.41 11.47 -18.45
C VAL A 47 2.05 12.87 -18.54
N LEU A 48 1.98 13.61 -17.45
CA LEU A 48 2.28 15.04 -17.38
C LEU A 48 3.78 15.35 -17.27
N GLY A 49 4.57 14.33 -16.87
CA GLY A 49 6.01 14.46 -16.64
C GLY A 49 6.49 13.58 -15.47
N THR A 50 7.63 13.95 -14.92
CA THR A 50 8.25 13.31 -13.77
C THR A 50 7.62 13.75 -12.45
N VAL A 51 7.90 13.03 -11.35
CA VAL A 51 7.46 13.44 -10.01
C VAL A 51 7.96 14.84 -9.66
N GLY A 52 9.18 15.21 -10.10
CA GLY A 52 9.75 16.53 -9.89
C GLY A 52 8.95 17.70 -10.51
N ASP A 53 8.12 17.39 -11.51
CA ASP A 53 7.26 18.42 -12.15
C ASP A 53 6.03 18.80 -11.31
N TYR A 54 5.83 18.20 -10.13
CA TYR A 54 4.67 18.45 -9.26
C TYR A 54 4.44 19.93 -8.95
N THR A 55 5.49 20.73 -8.94
CA THR A 55 5.42 22.17 -8.65
C THR A 55 4.57 22.95 -9.65
N LYS A 56 4.42 22.44 -10.88
CA LYS A 56 3.56 23.02 -11.94
C LYS A 56 2.07 22.80 -11.69
N TYR A 57 1.74 21.90 -10.75
CA TYR A 57 0.38 21.41 -10.50
C TYR A 57 -0.11 21.64 -9.05
N LYS A 58 0.54 22.53 -8.29
CA LYS A 58 0.25 22.75 -6.85
C LYS A 58 -1.17 23.22 -6.54
N ASP A 59 -1.88 23.74 -7.52
CA ASP A 59 -3.28 24.15 -7.35
C ASP A 59 -4.23 22.94 -7.26
N PHE A 60 -3.79 21.79 -7.74
CA PHE A 60 -4.54 20.53 -7.69
C PHE A 60 -4.26 19.72 -6.42
N MET A 61 -5.08 18.70 -6.20
CA MET A 61 -4.83 17.71 -5.15
C MET A 61 -3.95 16.56 -5.68
N PHE A 62 -3.26 15.87 -4.79
CA PHE A 62 -2.36 14.78 -5.15
C PHE A 62 -2.74 13.50 -4.44
N VAL A 63 -2.52 12.35 -5.10
CA VAL A 63 -2.57 11.02 -4.50
C VAL A 63 -1.42 10.17 -5.03
N VAL A 64 -0.78 9.38 -4.15
CA VAL A 64 0.31 8.49 -4.54
C VAL A 64 -0.24 7.09 -4.78
N ALA A 65 -0.16 6.62 -6.02
CA ALA A 65 -0.64 5.31 -6.47
C ALA A 65 0.52 4.31 -6.64
N ILE A 66 1.30 4.11 -5.59
CA ILE A 66 2.46 3.21 -5.54
C ILE A 66 2.31 2.25 -4.37
N GLY A 67 2.34 0.94 -4.64
CA GLY A 67 2.12 -0.11 -3.65
C GLY A 67 3.20 -0.24 -2.59
N ASN A 68 4.48 0.00 -2.96
CA ASN A 68 5.60 -0.07 -2.03
C ASN A 68 5.57 1.10 -1.03
N ALA A 69 5.53 0.78 0.27
CA ALA A 69 5.36 1.76 1.33
C ALA A 69 6.55 2.73 1.45
N GLU A 70 7.77 2.24 1.33
CA GLU A 70 9.00 3.06 1.43
C GLU A 70 9.09 4.07 0.28
N ILE A 71 8.77 3.62 -0.95
CA ILE A 71 8.74 4.50 -2.13
C ILE A 71 7.63 5.54 -1.96
N ARG A 72 6.45 5.12 -1.49
CA ARG A 72 5.31 6.01 -1.26
C ARG A 72 5.64 7.07 -0.20
N GLU A 73 6.24 6.66 0.92
CA GLU A 73 6.69 7.58 1.97
C GLU A 73 7.74 8.57 1.47
N LYS A 74 8.75 8.09 0.74
CA LYS A 74 9.79 8.94 0.14
C LYS A 74 9.18 10.02 -0.77
N ILE A 75 8.25 9.64 -1.63
CA ILE A 75 7.58 10.59 -2.54
C ILE A 75 6.77 11.61 -1.74
N VAL A 76 5.98 11.16 -0.77
CA VAL A 76 5.21 12.08 0.09
C VAL A 76 6.11 13.10 0.77
N GLY A 77 7.28 12.67 1.28
CA GLY A 77 8.28 13.55 1.89
C GLY A 77 8.93 14.55 0.92
N GLN A 78 8.90 14.29 -0.38
CA GLN A 78 9.45 15.19 -1.41
C GLN A 78 8.44 16.28 -1.84
N LEU A 79 7.14 16.01 -1.72
CA LEU A 79 6.10 16.94 -2.15
C LEU A 79 5.73 17.92 -1.04
N ASN A 80 6.29 19.13 -1.13
CA ASN A 80 6.06 20.16 -0.14
C ASN A 80 4.85 21.04 -0.50
N CYS A 81 4.04 21.37 0.51
CA CYS A 81 2.90 22.30 0.37
C CYS A 81 1.88 21.87 -0.69
N VAL A 82 1.57 20.58 -0.76
CA VAL A 82 0.51 20.02 -1.60
C VAL A 82 -0.71 19.65 -0.77
N LYS A 83 -1.88 19.57 -1.40
CA LYS A 83 -3.12 19.08 -0.80
C LYS A 83 -3.26 17.60 -1.14
N TRP A 84 -3.46 16.75 -0.15
CA TRP A 84 -3.62 15.32 -0.36
C TRP A 84 -5.08 14.95 -0.61
N TYR A 85 -5.30 14.13 -1.63
CA TYR A 85 -6.61 13.57 -1.97
C TYR A 85 -6.77 12.18 -1.34
N THR A 86 -7.80 11.98 -0.56
CA THR A 86 -8.19 10.66 -0.06
C THR A 86 -9.18 10.05 -1.05
N ALA A 87 -8.76 8.97 -1.72
CA ALA A 87 -9.53 8.31 -2.78
C ALA A 87 -10.37 7.19 -2.19
N ILE A 88 -11.70 7.34 -2.15
CA ILE A 88 -12.62 6.31 -1.64
C ILE A 88 -13.55 5.89 -2.77
N HIS A 89 -13.50 4.60 -3.15
CA HIS A 89 -14.39 4.08 -4.18
C HIS A 89 -15.86 4.13 -3.70
N PRO A 90 -16.82 4.55 -4.55
CA PRO A 90 -18.23 4.64 -4.14
C PRO A 90 -18.86 3.33 -3.63
N SER A 91 -18.32 2.16 -4.01
CA SER A 91 -18.78 0.87 -3.48
C SER A 91 -18.04 0.41 -2.22
N ALA A 92 -17.13 1.21 -1.68
CA ALA A 92 -16.55 0.92 -0.36
C ALA A 92 -17.59 1.20 0.74
N VAL A 93 -17.63 0.34 1.75
CA VAL A 93 -18.50 0.51 2.91
C VAL A 93 -17.69 1.08 4.06
N ILE A 94 -17.95 2.33 4.40
CA ILE A 94 -17.29 3.02 5.52
C ILE A 94 -18.32 3.29 6.60
N ALA A 95 -18.10 2.76 7.80
CA ALA A 95 -18.97 3.03 8.94
C ALA A 95 -18.89 4.52 9.33
N SER A 96 -20.03 5.07 9.75
CA SER A 96 -20.15 6.49 10.14
C SER A 96 -19.80 6.75 11.61
N ILE A 97 -19.67 5.69 12.43
CA ILE A 97 -19.46 5.81 13.87
C ILE A 97 -17.95 5.75 14.16
N ASP A 98 -17.39 6.86 14.66
CA ASP A 98 -16.00 6.99 15.13
C ASP A 98 -14.91 6.51 14.17
N THR A 99 -15.21 6.43 12.87
CA THR A 99 -14.25 5.99 11.84
C THR A 99 -13.48 7.20 11.33
N ASN A 100 -12.16 7.04 11.22
CA ASN A 100 -11.26 8.05 10.67
C ASN A 100 -10.37 7.46 9.58
N ILE A 101 -10.21 8.18 8.47
CA ILE A 101 -9.33 7.82 7.35
C ILE A 101 -8.40 9.00 7.08
N GLY A 102 -7.09 8.77 7.24
CA GLY A 102 -6.07 9.77 7.01
C GLY A 102 -5.94 10.23 5.56
N GLU A 103 -5.42 11.43 5.38
CA GLU A 103 -5.21 12.04 4.07
C GLU A 103 -4.30 11.19 3.16
N GLY A 104 -4.50 11.27 1.86
CA GLY A 104 -3.72 10.51 0.87
C GLY A 104 -4.01 9.01 0.84
N THR A 105 -4.88 8.50 1.70
CA THR A 105 -5.26 7.08 1.75
C THR A 105 -6.17 6.72 0.58
N VAL A 106 -5.99 5.50 0.05
CA VAL A 106 -6.82 4.93 -1.02
C VAL A 106 -7.64 3.78 -0.47
N VAL A 107 -8.96 3.87 -0.58
CA VAL A 107 -9.91 2.79 -0.24
C VAL A 107 -10.59 2.31 -1.51
N MET A 108 -10.34 1.06 -1.87
CA MET A 108 -10.75 0.50 -3.16
C MET A 108 -12.15 -0.11 -3.13
N ALA A 109 -12.58 -0.57 -4.30
CA ALA A 109 -13.90 -1.16 -4.49
C ALA A 109 -14.18 -2.30 -3.50
N ASN A 110 -15.39 -2.29 -2.92
CA ASN A 110 -15.89 -3.32 -2.00
C ASN A 110 -15.02 -3.52 -0.75
N ALA A 111 -14.12 -2.60 -0.43
CA ALA A 111 -13.45 -2.61 0.86
C ALA A 111 -14.44 -2.21 1.96
N VAL A 112 -14.28 -2.81 3.14
CA VAL A 112 -15.12 -2.53 4.32
C VAL A 112 -14.25 -1.97 5.42
N VAL A 113 -14.67 -0.83 5.99
CA VAL A 113 -14.02 -0.21 7.16
C VAL A 113 -15.10 0.00 8.21
N ASN A 114 -15.03 -0.76 9.30
CA ASN A 114 -16.06 -0.78 10.34
C ASN A 114 -15.86 0.29 11.43
N ALA A 115 -16.86 0.39 12.32
CA ALA A 115 -16.96 1.42 13.35
C ALA A 115 -15.73 1.47 14.27
N GLY A 116 -15.29 2.64 14.67
CA GLY A 116 -14.14 2.86 15.55
C GLY A 116 -12.78 2.64 14.88
N ALA A 117 -12.73 2.18 13.62
CA ALA A 117 -11.46 1.98 12.92
C ALA A 117 -10.78 3.33 12.62
N ARG A 118 -9.48 3.40 12.90
CA ARG A 118 -8.62 4.55 12.64
C ARG A 118 -7.55 4.16 11.64
N ILE A 119 -7.60 4.73 10.46
CA ILE A 119 -6.66 4.48 9.36
C ILE A 119 -5.78 5.70 9.21
N GLY A 120 -4.48 5.49 9.25
CA GLY A 120 -3.46 6.51 9.07
C GLY A 120 -3.41 7.10 7.67
N LYS A 121 -2.39 7.91 7.43
CA LYS A 121 -2.17 8.62 6.17
C LYS A 121 -1.54 7.71 5.11
N HIS A 122 -1.85 8.01 3.85
CA HIS A 122 -1.24 7.33 2.70
C HIS A 122 -1.30 5.81 2.76
N CYS A 123 -2.33 5.24 3.40
CA CYS A 123 -2.60 3.82 3.42
C CYS A 123 -3.25 3.34 2.12
N ILE A 124 -3.21 2.03 1.90
CA ILE A 124 -3.96 1.38 0.81
C ILE A 124 -4.84 0.32 1.44
N ILE A 125 -6.16 0.50 1.40
CA ILE A 125 -7.15 -0.50 1.75
C ILE A 125 -7.68 -1.03 0.44
N ASN A 126 -7.14 -2.17 0.01
CA ASN A 126 -7.28 -2.66 -1.35
C ASN A 126 -8.65 -3.32 -1.60
N THR A 127 -8.92 -3.70 -2.84
CA THR A 127 -10.18 -4.28 -3.30
C THR A 127 -10.63 -5.44 -2.41
N GLY A 128 -11.85 -5.34 -1.86
CA GLY A 128 -12.45 -6.36 -1.01
C GLY A 128 -11.74 -6.60 0.32
N ALA A 129 -10.82 -5.74 0.73
CA ALA A 129 -10.21 -5.83 2.05
C ALA A 129 -11.21 -5.48 3.16
N VAL A 130 -11.07 -6.11 4.32
CA VAL A 130 -11.93 -5.87 5.49
C VAL A 130 -11.07 -5.40 6.66
N VAL A 131 -11.41 -4.23 7.17
CA VAL A 131 -10.88 -3.66 8.41
C VAL A 131 -12.03 -3.59 9.40
N GLU A 132 -12.06 -4.51 10.36
CA GLU A 132 -13.12 -4.61 11.34
C GLU A 132 -13.05 -3.50 12.40
N HIS A 133 -14.02 -3.52 13.35
CA HIS A 133 -14.22 -2.48 14.36
C HIS A 133 -12.96 -2.26 15.22
N ASP A 134 -12.76 -1.03 15.67
CA ASP A 134 -11.70 -0.61 16.60
C ASP A 134 -10.26 -0.91 16.15
N ASN A 135 -10.05 -1.16 14.85
CA ASN A 135 -8.70 -1.36 14.31
C ASN A 135 -7.90 -0.05 14.33
N GLN A 136 -6.59 -0.17 14.63
CA GLN A 136 -5.63 0.92 14.59
C GLN A 136 -4.59 0.64 13.50
N ILE A 137 -4.70 1.32 12.38
CA ILE A 137 -3.83 1.15 11.22
C ILE A 137 -2.95 2.38 11.09
N GLU A 138 -1.64 2.22 11.28
CA GLU A 138 -0.70 3.32 11.16
C GLU A 138 -0.45 3.75 9.70
N ASP A 139 0.35 4.81 9.51
CA ASP A 139 0.63 5.40 8.21
C ASP A 139 1.30 4.42 7.24
N TYR A 140 1.05 4.59 5.96
CA TYR A 140 1.65 3.82 4.86
C TYR A 140 1.37 2.32 4.85
N VAL A 141 0.48 1.82 5.68
CA VAL A 141 0.07 0.41 5.67
C VAL A 141 -0.62 0.05 4.35
N HIS A 142 -0.39 -1.17 3.87
CA HIS A 142 -1.09 -1.73 2.72
C HIS A 142 -1.84 -2.99 3.14
N VAL A 143 -3.15 -2.91 3.26
CA VAL A 143 -4.05 -4.05 3.42
C VAL A 143 -4.44 -4.51 2.02
N SER A 144 -3.85 -5.61 1.55
CA SER A 144 -3.96 -6.06 0.15
C SER A 144 -5.33 -6.64 -0.19
N VAL A 145 -5.50 -6.99 -1.47
CA VAL A 145 -6.75 -7.54 -2.03
C VAL A 145 -7.30 -8.67 -1.15
N GLY A 146 -8.53 -8.52 -0.68
CA GLY A 146 -9.25 -9.53 0.09
C GLY A 146 -8.64 -9.90 1.46
N ALA A 147 -7.64 -9.17 1.93
CA ALA A 147 -7.10 -9.37 3.29
C ALA A 147 -8.12 -8.93 4.34
N LYS A 148 -8.12 -9.61 5.50
CA LYS A 148 -9.12 -9.43 6.55
C LYS A 148 -8.45 -9.23 7.89
N LEU A 149 -8.75 -8.12 8.54
CA LEU A 149 -8.35 -7.82 9.91
C LEU A 149 -9.59 -7.93 10.79
N ALA A 150 -9.59 -8.85 11.75
CA ALA A 150 -10.68 -8.97 12.72
C ALA A 150 -10.68 -7.79 13.70
N GLY A 151 -11.63 -7.74 14.63
CA GLY A 151 -11.79 -6.58 15.53
C GLY A 151 -10.59 -6.31 16.42
N THR A 152 -10.33 -5.04 16.72
CA THR A 152 -9.31 -4.56 17.67
C THR A 152 -7.89 -5.01 17.31
N VAL A 153 -7.54 -4.98 16.02
CA VAL A 153 -6.18 -5.25 15.52
C VAL A 153 -5.40 -3.95 15.37
N SER A 154 -4.14 -3.95 15.82
CA SER A 154 -3.20 -2.86 15.59
C SER A 154 -2.16 -3.26 14.54
N VAL A 155 -1.98 -2.43 13.51
CA VAL A 155 -0.98 -2.66 12.45
C VAL A 155 -0.05 -1.47 12.37
N GLY A 156 1.23 -1.72 12.66
CA GLY A 156 2.27 -0.70 12.66
C GLY A 156 2.65 -0.22 11.27
N LYS A 157 3.24 0.98 11.24
CA LYS A 157 3.61 1.76 10.06
C LYS A 157 4.30 0.91 8.97
N ALA A 158 3.97 1.21 7.71
CA ALA A 158 4.58 0.62 6.52
C ALA A 158 4.47 -0.92 6.41
N THR A 159 3.61 -1.55 7.23
CA THR A 159 3.35 -2.98 7.16
C THR A 159 2.50 -3.31 5.93
N TRP A 160 2.81 -4.44 5.31
CA TRP A 160 2.05 -4.99 4.18
C TRP A 160 1.34 -6.28 4.61
N ILE A 161 0.01 -6.24 4.63
CA ILE A 161 -0.84 -7.42 4.83
C ILE A 161 -1.13 -8.01 3.45
N GLY A 162 -0.60 -9.19 3.15
CA GLY A 162 -0.64 -9.83 1.84
C GLY A 162 -2.04 -10.21 1.36
N ILE A 163 -2.16 -10.54 0.08
CA ILE A 163 -3.43 -10.92 -0.57
C ILE A 163 -4.09 -12.05 0.21
N GLY A 164 -5.36 -11.87 0.60
CA GLY A 164 -6.15 -12.88 1.29
C GLY A 164 -5.65 -13.29 2.68
N ALA A 165 -4.65 -12.62 3.22
CA ALA A 165 -4.20 -12.88 4.59
C ALA A 165 -5.29 -12.54 5.60
N SER A 166 -5.32 -13.27 6.74
CA SER A 166 -6.28 -13.07 7.81
C SER A 166 -5.56 -12.84 9.14
N VAL A 167 -6.03 -11.87 9.91
CA VAL A 167 -5.47 -11.54 11.23
C VAL A 167 -6.59 -11.71 12.27
N SER A 168 -6.35 -12.55 13.27
CA SER A 168 -7.30 -12.76 14.36
C SER A 168 -7.47 -11.51 15.22
N ASN A 169 -8.58 -11.42 15.95
CA ASN A 169 -8.92 -10.28 16.80
C ASN A 169 -7.91 -10.05 17.95
N ASN A 170 -7.86 -8.80 18.42
CA ASN A 170 -7.05 -8.35 19.57
C ASN A 170 -5.53 -8.58 19.39
N LEU A 171 -5.02 -8.55 18.16
CA LEU A 171 -3.60 -8.73 17.86
C LEU A 171 -2.92 -7.41 17.48
N SER A 172 -1.62 -7.39 17.73
CA SER A 172 -0.73 -6.31 17.32
C SER A 172 0.36 -6.82 16.39
N ILE A 173 0.57 -6.11 15.29
CA ILE A 173 1.64 -6.35 14.31
C ILE A 173 2.50 -5.09 14.28
N CYS A 174 3.80 -5.22 14.62
CA CYS A 174 4.73 -4.08 14.58
C CYS A 174 4.94 -3.56 13.16
N GLY A 175 5.53 -2.37 13.04
CA GLY A 175 5.81 -1.74 11.76
C GLY A 175 6.84 -2.50 10.90
N GLY A 176 6.81 -2.27 9.58
CA GLY A 176 7.76 -2.85 8.63
C GLY A 176 7.61 -4.36 8.41
N CYS A 177 6.46 -4.95 8.74
CA CYS A 177 6.20 -6.35 8.49
C CYS A 177 5.67 -6.60 7.08
N MET A 178 6.03 -7.77 6.53
CA MET A 178 5.43 -8.36 5.34
C MET A 178 4.68 -9.62 5.75
N ILE A 179 3.35 -9.57 5.75
CA ILE A 179 2.51 -10.74 5.94
C ILE A 179 2.23 -11.35 4.57
N GLY A 180 2.64 -12.59 4.36
CA GLY A 180 2.55 -13.27 3.06
C GLY A 180 1.11 -13.50 2.61
N ALA A 181 0.93 -13.74 1.32
CA ALA A 181 -0.38 -14.06 0.75
C ALA A 181 -0.99 -15.29 1.43
N GLY A 182 -2.28 -15.20 1.82
CA GLY A 182 -3.02 -16.28 2.47
C GLY A 182 -2.53 -16.66 3.87
N ALA A 183 -1.59 -15.94 4.47
CA ALA A 183 -1.12 -16.22 5.81
C ALA A 183 -2.19 -15.94 6.87
N VAL A 184 -2.18 -16.70 7.96
CA VAL A 184 -3.11 -16.53 9.09
C VAL A 184 -2.35 -16.16 10.35
N VAL A 185 -2.48 -14.90 10.77
CA VAL A 185 -1.84 -14.38 11.99
C VAL A 185 -2.75 -14.67 13.18
N VAL A 186 -2.23 -15.45 14.15
CA VAL A 186 -2.97 -15.88 15.36
C VAL A 186 -2.28 -15.47 16.66
N LYS A 187 -1.16 -14.77 16.58
CA LYS A 187 -0.41 -14.23 17.74
C LYS A 187 0.23 -12.88 17.38
N ASN A 188 0.55 -12.09 18.38
CA ASN A 188 1.23 -10.81 18.20
C ASN A 188 2.56 -10.98 17.47
N ILE A 189 2.89 -10.00 16.64
CA ILE A 189 4.15 -9.90 15.91
C ILE A 189 4.88 -8.65 16.42
N SER A 190 5.98 -8.85 17.15
CA SER A 190 6.77 -7.79 17.79
C SER A 190 8.08 -7.45 17.06
N GLU A 191 8.46 -8.23 16.05
CA GLU A 191 9.68 -8.02 15.29
C GLU A 191 9.38 -7.85 13.80
N ALA A 192 9.98 -6.84 13.17
CA ALA A 192 9.85 -6.64 11.73
C ALA A 192 10.40 -7.84 10.94
N GLY A 193 9.74 -8.19 9.85
CA GLY A 193 10.14 -9.33 9.03
C GLY A 193 9.03 -9.84 8.13
N THR A 194 9.33 -10.95 7.44
CA THR A 194 8.34 -11.63 6.59
C THR A 194 7.75 -12.83 7.32
N TYR A 195 6.42 -12.87 7.38
CA TYR A 195 5.64 -13.92 8.05
C TYR A 195 4.75 -14.63 7.04
N VAL A 196 4.80 -15.95 6.98
CA VAL A 196 4.08 -16.76 5.99
C VAL A 196 3.46 -18.00 6.61
N GLY A 197 2.43 -18.53 5.98
CA GLY A 197 1.82 -19.81 6.34
C GLY A 197 0.61 -19.72 7.25
N VAL A 198 0.12 -20.90 7.67
CA VAL A 198 -1.04 -21.10 8.54
C VAL A 198 -0.65 -22.11 9.64
N PRO A 199 -0.37 -21.63 10.86
CA PRO A 199 -0.29 -20.22 11.28
C PRO A 199 0.90 -19.48 10.64
N ALA A 200 0.84 -18.14 10.65
CA ALA A 200 1.91 -17.29 10.12
C ALA A 200 3.15 -17.36 11.02
N GLU A 201 4.26 -17.81 10.45
CA GLU A 201 5.55 -17.90 11.11
C GLU A 201 6.60 -17.05 10.39
N ARG A 202 7.58 -16.53 11.14
CA ARG A 202 8.65 -15.73 10.60
C ARG A 202 9.51 -16.54 9.64
N ARG A 203 9.64 -16.08 8.40
CA ARG A 203 10.56 -16.69 7.43
C ARG A 203 11.99 -16.27 7.77
N LEU A 204 12.77 -17.20 8.29
CA LEU A 204 14.21 -17.00 8.45
C LEU A 204 14.89 -17.20 7.09
N VAL A 205 15.65 -16.21 6.64
CA VAL A 205 16.56 -16.40 5.50
C VAL A 205 17.79 -17.12 6.08
N MET A 206 17.94 -18.40 5.78
CA MET A 206 19.18 -19.11 6.10
C MET A 206 20.26 -18.58 5.16
N ILE A 207 21.22 -17.84 5.70
CA ILE A 207 22.46 -17.50 5.00
C ILE A 207 23.33 -18.76 5.05
N SER A 208 23.44 -19.49 3.94
CA SER A 208 24.42 -20.56 3.85
C SER A 208 25.80 -19.91 3.76
N ILE A 209 26.53 -19.93 4.86
CA ILE A 209 27.96 -19.56 4.86
C ILE A 209 28.70 -20.72 4.19
N ASN A 210 29.17 -20.49 2.99
CA ASN A 210 30.01 -21.46 2.29
C ASN A 210 31.45 -21.34 2.84
N GLU A 211 31.84 -22.21 3.75
CA GLU A 211 33.14 -22.17 4.47
C GLU A 211 34.38 -22.37 3.59
N LYS A 212 34.24 -22.36 2.25
CA LYS A 212 35.33 -22.65 1.33
C LYS A 212 36.11 -21.44 0.82
N ASN A 213 35.84 -20.20 1.27
CA ASN A 213 36.67 -19.06 0.92
C ASN A 213 37.03 -18.23 2.14
N GLN A 214 38.30 -18.33 2.55
CA GLN A 214 38.91 -17.40 3.49
C GLN A 214 38.94 -16.01 2.88
N GLY A 215 38.19 -15.06 3.46
CA GLY A 215 38.27 -13.64 3.16
C GLY A 215 37.06 -13.09 2.40
N GLY A 216 36.15 -12.46 3.14
CA GLY A 216 35.11 -11.62 2.58
C GLY A 216 33.70 -12.04 2.97
N VAL A 217 33.09 -11.28 3.87
CA VAL A 217 31.66 -11.37 4.17
C VAL A 217 30.90 -10.78 2.98
N CYS A 218 30.34 -11.63 2.13
CA CYS A 218 29.40 -11.19 1.09
C CYS A 218 28.00 -11.19 1.67
N VAL A 219 27.48 -10.02 1.99
CA VAL A 219 26.08 -9.84 2.38
C VAL A 219 25.29 -9.60 1.08
N GLU A 220 24.93 -10.65 0.37
CA GLU A 220 23.92 -10.57 -0.69
C GLU A 220 22.53 -10.74 -0.09
N CYS A 221 21.88 -9.62 0.20
CA CYS A 221 20.44 -9.56 0.37
C CYS A 221 19.78 -9.74 -1.00
N ASN A 222 19.55 -10.97 -1.43
CA ASN A 222 18.72 -11.24 -2.59
C ASN A 222 17.23 -11.07 -2.20
N ALA A 223 16.75 -9.84 -2.28
CA ALA A 223 15.35 -9.58 -2.57
C ALA A 223 15.13 -10.06 -4.01
N MET A 224 14.57 -11.25 -4.20
CA MET A 224 14.24 -11.74 -5.53
C MET A 224 13.18 -10.83 -6.17
N PRO A 225 13.49 -10.16 -7.29
CA PRO A 225 12.45 -9.68 -8.18
C PRO A 225 11.83 -10.92 -8.84
N PHE A 226 10.50 -11.00 -8.83
CA PHE A 226 9.78 -11.94 -9.67
C PHE A 226 10.13 -11.64 -11.14
N ARG A 227 11.04 -12.39 -11.72
CA ARG A 227 11.25 -12.48 -13.16
C ARG A 227 10.89 -13.88 -13.61
N ASN A 228 9.89 -13.92 -14.49
CA ASN A 228 9.54 -14.97 -15.46
C ASN A 228 9.98 -16.40 -15.13
N GLY A 229 8.98 -17.19 -14.72
CA GLY A 229 9.06 -18.60 -14.42
C GLY A 229 10.01 -19.43 -15.30
N ARG A 230 11.07 -19.92 -14.67
CA ARG A 230 11.71 -21.22 -14.91
C ARG A 230 12.67 -21.47 -13.74
N CYS A 231 12.37 -22.46 -12.92
CA CYS A 231 13.39 -23.12 -12.12
C CYS A 231 14.33 -23.83 -13.09
N ALA A 232 15.61 -23.43 -13.09
CA ALA A 232 16.68 -24.29 -13.60
C ALA A 232 17.18 -25.14 -12.44
N ALA A 233 17.27 -26.44 -12.68
CA ALA A 233 17.73 -27.49 -11.79
C ALA A 233 19.17 -27.28 -11.28
#